data_385a8df6748ae4907488224cef909b8e
#
_entry.id   385a8df6748ae4907488224cef909b8e
#
_cell.length_a   1.000
_cell.length_b   1.000
_cell.length_c   1.000
_cell.angle_alpha   90.00
_cell.angle_beta   90.00
_cell.angle_gamma   90.00
#
_symmetry.space_group_name_H-M   'P 1'
#
loop_
_entity.id
_entity.type
_entity.pdbx_description
1 polymer ?
#
loop_
_entity_poly.entity_id
_entity_poly.type
_entity_poly.pdbx_seq_one_letter_code
_entity_poly.pdbx_strand_id
1 'polypeptide(L)'
;MKKVALLLSAILLAAPITPAHADEESFTVMSRNIYLGADVGVALELIPNLPAAAQFMWEQVQETNFAERKAILAKEITDESPDVIGLQEATIWYCKAKPWSAKTEVYNFTTELLAALGGTYVIAEKDGEQAFNPGYSIGPIPFLTKVTDAKTFQPLFGQDSAACGFQIGDALLIKKELKQYVNQVGNSEYDAVYKVVPTIMEIYRGYTWADITMQGSNVRFVSTHLESLWDGNKVPKAADQ
;
A
#
# COMPACT_ATOMS: atom_id res chain seq x y z
N MET A 1 28.07 -46.33 78.25
CA MET A 1 27.39 -45.16 77.81
C MET A 1 27.68 -44.93 76.34
N LYS A 2 26.79 -45.33 75.43
CA LYS A 2 26.95 -45.20 73.97
C LYS A 2 26.18 -43.96 73.48
N LYS A 3 26.91 -43.04 72.94
CA LYS A 3 26.27 -41.82 72.31
C LYS A 3 25.83 -42.17 70.88
N VAL A 4 24.55 -42.10 70.64
CA VAL A 4 23.97 -42.22 69.32
C VAL A 4 23.92 -40.80 68.68
N ALA A 5 24.65 -40.63 67.60
CA ALA A 5 24.60 -39.42 66.76
C ALA A 5 23.50 -39.58 65.73
N LEU A 6 22.48 -38.67 65.80
CA LEU A 6 21.42 -38.59 64.82
C LEU A 6 21.90 -37.69 63.65
N LEU A 7 22.07 -38.25 62.46
CA LEU A 7 22.29 -37.50 61.22
C LEU A 7 20.92 -37.08 60.67
N LEU A 8 20.62 -35.79 60.68
CA LEU A 8 19.51 -35.22 59.92
C LEU A 8 19.97 -34.98 58.51
N SER A 9 19.50 -35.79 57.56
CA SER A 9 19.65 -35.53 56.11
C SER A 9 18.58 -34.59 55.65
N ALA A 10 18.94 -33.33 55.35
CA ALA A 10 18.07 -32.38 54.70
C ALA A 10 17.96 -32.71 53.21
N ILE A 11 16.84 -33.23 52.76
CA ILE A 11 16.52 -33.41 51.33
C ILE A 11 16.06 -32.08 50.82
N LEU A 12 16.90 -31.34 50.07
CA LEU A 12 16.49 -30.21 49.25
C LEU A 12 15.69 -30.76 48.06
N LEU A 13 14.38 -30.62 48.08
CA LEU A 13 13.54 -30.75 46.90
C LEU A 13 13.84 -29.57 45.99
N ALA A 14 14.69 -29.77 44.97
CA ALA A 14 14.81 -28.88 43.85
C ALA A 14 13.52 -29.01 42.99
N ALA A 15 12.59 -28.08 43.17
CA ALA A 15 11.47 -27.93 42.27
C ALA A 15 12.06 -27.54 40.88
N PRO A 16 11.63 -28.20 39.79
CA PRO A 16 12.05 -27.73 38.47
C PRO A 16 11.53 -26.33 38.26
N ILE A 17 12.45 -25.39 38.10
CA ILE A 17 12.10 -24.03 37.59
C ILE A 17 11.77 -24.25 36.12
N THR A 18 10.51 -24.49 35.81
CA THR A 18 10.03 -24.30 34.44
C THR A 18 10.23 -22.83 34.11
N PRO A 19 10.99 -22.50 33.03
CA PRO A 19 10.99 -21.14 32.56
C PRO A 19 9.54 -20.79 32.26
N ALA A 20 9.01 -19.73 32.90
CA ALA A 20 7.79 -19.14 32.46
C ALA A 20 8.07 -18.67 31.03
N HIS A 21 7.59 -19.41 30.04
CA HIS A 21 7.36 -18.81 28.74
C HIS A 21 6.32 -17.73 29.02
N ALA A 22 6.76 -16.47 29.14
CA ALA A 22 5.87 -15.37 28.85
C ALA A 22 5.34 -15.69 27.45
N ASP A 23 4.05 -15.82 27.29
CA ASP A 23 3.43 -15.83 25.98
C ASP A 23 3.97 -14.56 25.31
N GLU A 24 4.93 -14.72 24.39
CA GLU A 24 5.42 -13.63 23.58
C GLU A 24 4.21 -13.22 22.74
N GLU A 25 3.50 -12.20 23.20
CA GLU A 25 2.47 -11.58 22.38
C GLU A 25 3.18 -11.12 21.11
N SER A 26 2.91 -11.78 19.99
CA SER A 26 3.47 -11.44 18.69
C SER A 26 2.45 -10.60 17.93
N PHE A 27 2.92 -9.68 17.10
CA PHE A 27 2.08 -9.00 16.11
C PHE A 27 2.52 -9.40 14.70
N THR A 28 1.56 -9.47 13.79
CA THR A 28 1.78 -9.88 12.41
C THR A 28 1.75 -8.68 11.49
N VAL A 29 2.77 -8.57 10.64
CA VAL A 29 2.89 -7.51 9.64
C VAL A 29 2.86 -8.12 8.24
N MET A 30 2.06 -7.53 7.35
CA MET A 30 2.01 -7.88 5.95
C MET A 30 2.52 -6.72 5.10
N SER A 31 3.31 -7.01 4.07
CA SER A 31 3.64 -6.07 3.01
C SER A 31 3.05 -6.58 1.69
N ARG A 32 2.31 -5.74 0.99
CA ARG A 32 1.60 -6.15 -0.21
C ARG A 32 1.59 -5.08 -1.29
N ASN A 33 2.30 -5.32 -2.39
CA ASN A 33 2.08 -4.58 -3.63
C ASN A 33 0.75 -5.06 -4.22
N ILE A 34 -0.20 -4.12 -4.41
CA ILE A 34 -1.54 -4.46 -4.90
C ILE A 34 -1.69 -4.26 -6.41
N TYR A 35 -0.62 -3.93 -7.10
CA TYR A 35 -0.51 -3.72 -8.54
C TYR A 35 -1.45 -2.63 -9.08
N LEU A 36 -0.88 -1.57 -9.61
CA LEU A 36 -1.60 -0.41 -10.17
C LEU A 36 -2.56 -0.75 -11.32
N GLY A 37 -2.43 -1.96 -11.89
CA GLY A 37 -3.32 -2.48 -12.91
C GLY A 37 -2.79 -2.38 -14.34
N ALA A 38 -1.61 -1.78 -14.56
CA ALA A 38 -1.02 -1.64 -15.87
C ALA A 38 0.51 -1.65 -15.82
N ASP A 39 1.16 -2.03 -16.91
CA ASP A 39 2.61 -2.01 -17.04
C ASP A 39 3.11 -0.65 -17.54
N VAL A 40 3.68 0.11 -16.58
CA VAL A 40 4.25 1.44 -16.88
C VAL A 40 5.45 1.31 -17.84
N GLY A 41 6.26 0.26 -17.71
CA GLY A 41 7.43 0.04 -18.57
C GLY A 41 7.03 -0.05 -20.05
N VAL A 42 6.04 -0.86 -20.36
CA VAL A 42 5.51 -0.99 -21.72
C VAL A 42 4.87 0.33 -22.20
N ALA A 43 4.14 1.03 -21.33
CA ALA A 43 3.57 2.33 -21.69
C ALA A 43 4.65 3.35 -22.06
N LEU A 44 5.80 3.32 -21.36
CA LEU A 44 6.94 4.20 -21.66
C LEU A 44 7.58 3.93 -23.01
N GLU A 45 7.58 2.68 -23.50
CA GLU A 45 8.07 2.33 -24.83
C GLU A 45 7.22 2.94 -25.95
N LEU A 46 5.97 3.29 -25.67
CA LEU A 46 5.06 3.93 -26.63
C LEU A 46 5.31 5.45 -26.76
N ILE A 47 6.11 6.05 -25.89
CA ILE A 47 6.46 7.47 -26.00
C ILE A 47 7.36 7.71 -27.25
N PRO A 48 7.10 8.76 -28.09
CA PRO A 48 6.31 9.95 -27.77
C PRO A 48 4.81 9.87 -28.11
N ASN A 49 4.26 8.72 -28.48
CA ASN A 49 2.83 8.58 -28.77
C ASN A 49 2.02 8.49 -27.46
N LEU A 50 1.91 9.61 -26.76
CA LEU A 50 1.18 9.70 -25.48
C LEU A 50 -0.27 9.20 -25.55
N PRO A 51 -1.05 9.45 -26.62
CA PRO A 51 -2.40 8.89 -26.74
C PRO A 51 -2.40 7.35 -26.73
N ALA A 52 -1.46 6.70 -27.42
CA ALA A 52 -1.36 5.25 -27.42
C ALA A 52 -0.93 4.72 -26.04
N ALA A 53 0.02 5.36 -25.38
CA ALA A 53 0.45 5.01 -24.04
C ALA A 53 -0.72 5.10 -23.03
N ALA A 54 -1.50 6.20 -23.09
CA ALA A 54 -2.65 6.40 -22.23
C ALA A 54 -3.75 5.35 -22.48
N GLN A 55 -4.03 5.06 -23.75
CA GLN A 55 -5.01 4.03 -24.12
C GLN A 55 -4.59 2.65 -23.65
N PHE A 56 -3.33 2.28 -23.87
CA PHE A 56 -2.77 1.02 -23.38
C PHE A 56 -2.91 0.86 -21.87
N MET A 57 -2.54 1.88 -21.10
CA MET A 57 -2.65 1.86 -19.64
C MET A 57 -4.10 1.68 -19.19
N TRP A 58 -5.03 2.39 -19.84
CA TRP A 58 -6.45 2.28 -19.52
C TRP A 58 -7.03 0.90 -19.84
N GLU A 59 -6.70 0.33 -20.99
CA GLU A 59 -7.14 -1.01 -21.38
C GLU A 59 -6.62 -2.06 -20.40
N GLN A 60 -5.35 -1.95 -20.00
CA GLN A 60 -4.77 -2.87 -19.03
C GLN A 60 -5.43 -2.79 -17.65
N VAL A 61 -5.71 -1.58 -17.14
CA VAL A 61 -6.38 -1.46 -15.83
C VAL A 61 -7.78 -2.07 -15.83
N GLN A 62 -8.48 -2.00 -16.97
CA GLN A 62 -9.76 -2.67 -17.12
C GLN A 62 -9.62 -4.19 -17.23
N GLU A 63 -8.64 -4.65 -18.00
CA GLU A 63 -8.38 -6.09 -18.24
C GLU A 63 -7.93 -6.80 -16.95
N THR A 64 -7.08 -6.14 -16.15
CA THR A 64 -6.61 -6.66 -14.86
C THR A 64 -7.67 -6.63 -13.75
N ASN A 65 -8.80 -6.02 -14.00
CA ASN A 65 -10.05 -6.07 -13.24
C ASN A 65 -9.87 -6.04 -11.70
N PHE A 66 -9.61 -4.85 -11.16
CA PHE A 66 -9.41 -4.72 -9.71
C PHE A 66 -10.62 -5.19 -8.89
N ALA A 67 -11.82 -5.10 -9.45
CA ALA A 67 -13.03 -5.57 -8.75
C ALA A 67 -13.00 -7.08 -8.43
N GLU A 68 -12.33 -7.89 -9.25
CA GLU A 68 -12.08 -9.30 -8.95
C GLU A 68 -10.85 -9.49 -8.06
N ARG A 69 -9.74 -8.80 -8.37
CA ARG A 69 -8.49 -8.90 -7.60
C ARG A 69 -8.67 -8.50 -6.14
N LYS A 70 -9.44 -7.44 -5.85
CA LYS A 70 -9.70 -6.99 -4.47
C LYS A 70 -10.38 -8.05 -3.61
N ALA A 71 -11.22 -8.90 -4.19
CA ALA A 71 -11.86 -9.99 -3.44
C ALA A 71 -10.84 -11.06 -3.03
N ILE A 72 -9.88 -11.36 -3.90
CA ILE A 72 -8.78 -12.29 -3.62
C ILE A 72 -7.84 -11.70 -2.56
N LEU A 73 -7.47 -10.43 -2.71
CA LEU A 73 -6.64 -9.72 -1.73
C LEU A 73 -7.32 -9.63 -0.35
N ALA A 74 -8.61 -9.31 -0.33
CA ALA A 74 -9.37 -9.26 0.92
C ALA A 74 -9.45 -10.63 1.60
N LYS A 75 -9.58 -11.71 0.81
CA LYS A 75 -9.55 -13.06 1.35
C LYS A 75 -8.17 -13.40 1.93
N GLU A 76 -7.08 -13.12 1.20
CA GLU A 76 -5.71 -13.31 1.68
C GLU A 76 -5.48 -12.58 3.01
N ILE A 77 -5.84 -11.30 3.07
CA ILE A 77 -5.72 -10.49 4.29
C ILE A 77 -6.57 -11.05 5.44
N THR A 78 -7.76 -11.53 5.14
CA THR A 78 -8.65 -12.10 6.17
C THR A 78 -8.10 -13.42 6.70
N ASP A 79 -7.58 -14.27 5.83
CA ASP A 79 -7.01 -15.57 6.20
C ASP A 79 -5.74 -15.40 7.07
N GLU A 80 -4.86 -14.50 6.70
CA GLU A 80 -3.60 -14.22 7.42
C GLU A 80 -3.79 -13.32 8.64
N SER A 81 -4.87 -12.55 8.66
CA SER A 81 -5.25 -11.64 9.75
C SER A 81 -4.10 -10.78 10.31
N PRO A 82 -3.32 -10.07 9.48
CA PRO A 82 -2.21 -9.26 9.96
C PRO A 82 -2.71 -8.07 10.79
N ASP A 83 -1.91 -7.63 11.76
CA ASP A 83 -2.24 -6.46 12.58
C ASP A 83 -2.00 -5.15 11.83
N VAL A 84 -0.93 -5.13 11.01
CA VAL A 84 -0.53 -3.97 10.19
C VAL A 84 -0.22 -4.43 8.78
N ILE A 85 -0.67 -3.65 7.79
CA ILE A 85 -0.46 -3.94 6.36
C ILE A 85 0.15 -2.72 5.69
N GLY A 86 1.35 -2.87 5.12
CA GLY A 86 1.93 -1.89 4.20
C GLY A 86 1.50 -2.20 2.77
N LEU A 87 0.76 -1.30 2.16
CA LEU A 87 0.35 -1.41 0.76
C LEU A 87 1.26 -0.56 -0.11
N GLN A 88 1.73 -1.14 -1.22
CA GLN A 88 2.38 -0.43 -2.31
C GLN A 88 1.46 -0.46 -3.53
N GLU A 89 1.64 0.51 -4.41
CA GLU A 89 0.76 0.76 -5.56
C GLU A 89 -0.71 0.97 -5.15
N ALA A 90 -0.93 1.65 -4.04
CA ALA A 90 -2.22 2.11 -3.56
C ALA A 90 -2.77 3.20 -4.52
N THR A 91 -3.23 2.74 -5.68
CA THR A 91 -3.45 3.59 -6.85
C THR A 91 -4.84 4.20 -6.87
N ILE A 92 -4.91 5.46 -7.30
CA ILE A 92 -6.14 6.16 -7.62
C ILE A 92 -6.14 6.48 -9.11
N TRP A 93 -7.12 5.97 -9.84
CA TRP A 93 -7.38 6.32 -11.23
C TRP A 93 -8.47 7.38 -11.30
N TYR A 94 -8.22 8.42 -12.07
CA TYR A 94 -9.17 9.52 -12.24
C TYR A 94 -9.24 9.96 -13.70
N CYS A 95 -10.40 10.50 -14.08
CA CYS A 95 -10.64 11.01 -15.42
C CYS A 95 -11.29 12.39 -15.39
N LYS A 96 -11.13 13.14 -16.49
CA LYS A 96 -11.86 14.37 -16.81
C LYS A 96 -12.64 14.16 -18.09
N ALA A 97 -13.94 14.30 -18.03
CA ALA A 97 -14.81 14.21 -19.21
C ALA A 97 -14.46 15.27 -20.27
N LYS A 98 -14.07 16.47 -19.81
CA LYS A 98 -13.63 17.61 -20.62
C LYS A 98 -12.43 18.29 -19.95
N PRO A 99 -11.58 19.01 -20.70
CA PRO A 99 -10.40 19.70 -20.14
C PRO A 99 -10.71 20.61 -18.94
N TRP A 100 -11.88 21.23 -18.92
CA TRP A 100 -12.33 22.15 -17.88
C TRP A 100 -13.20 21.51 -16.79
N SER A 101 -13.55 20.23 -16.92
CA SER A 101 -14.31 19.55 -15.87
C SER A 101 -13.43 19.18 -14.69
N ALA A 102 -14.06 18.99 -13.52
CA ALA A 102 -13.38 18.46 -12.36
C ALA A 102 -12.86 17.05 -12.62
N LYS A 103 -11.83 16.65 -11.89
CA LYS A 103 -11.38 15.26 -11.84
C LYS A 103 -12.47 14.40 -11.20
N THR A 104 -12.77 13.27 -11.82
CA THR A 104 -13.65 12.24 -11.26
C THR A 104 -12.77 11.03 -10.92
N GLU A 105 -12.80 10.61 -9.67
CA GLU A 105 -12.19 9.35 -9.25
C GLU A 105 -12.99 8.19 -9.84
N VAL A 106 -12.31 7.33 -10.57
CA VAL A 106 -12.91 6.15 -11.23
C VAL A 106 -12.64 4.89 -10.45
N TYR A 107 -11.40 4.73 -9.99
CA TYR A 107 -10.99 3.64 -9.13
C TYR A 107 -10.14 4.21 -7.99
N ASN A 108 -10.39 3.73 -6.78
CA ASN A 108 -9.53 3.95 -5.62
C ASN A 108 -9.28 2.58 -4.97
N PHE A 109 -8.14 1.99 -5.28
CA PHE A 109 -7.85 0.62 -4.89
C PHE A 109 -7.83 0.43 -3.38
N THR A 110 -7.32 1.41 -2.63
CA THR A 110 -7.30 1.35 -1.16
C THR A 110 -8.71 1.37 -0.58
N THR A 111 -9.54 2.32 -1.02
CA THR A 111 -10.93 2.44 -0.54
C THR A 111 -11.76 1.20 -0.91
N GLU A 112 -11.59 0.70 -2.14
CA GLU A 112 -12.30 -0.48 -2.60
C GLU A 112 -11.86 -1.76 -1.86
N LEU A 113 -10.56 -1.89 -1.54
CA LEU A 113 -10.05 -3.00 -0.74
C LEU A 113 -10.59 -2.93 0.69
N LEU A 114 -10.58 -1.75 1.32
CA LEU A 114 -11.14 -1.55 2.65
C LEU A 114 -12.63 -1.90 2.72
N ALA A 115 -13.40 -1.54 1.67
CA ALA A 115 -14.81 -1.93 1.57
C ALA A 115 -14.96 -3.46 1.47
N ALA A 116 -14.10 -4.15 0.72
CA ALA A 116 -14.11 -5.61 0.61
C ALA A 116 -13.70 -6.31 1.93
N LEU A 117 -12.90 -5.66 2.77
CA LEU A 117 -12.51 -6.12 4.11
C LEU A 117 -13.61 -5.93 5.17
N GLY A 118 -14.78 -5.37 4.81
CA GLY A 118 -15.95 -5.33 5.67
C GLY A 118 -15.79 -4.48 6.94
N GLY A 119 -14.85 -3.54 6.97
CA GLY A 119 -14.64 -2.63 8.10
C GLY A 119 -13.80 -3.21 9.25
N THR A 120 -13.11 -4.34 9.02
CA THR A 120 -12.15 -4.91 9.98
C THR A 120 -10.83 -4.15 10.00
N TYR A 121 -10.48 -3.49 8.88
CA TYR A 121 -9.29 -2.66 8.72
C TYR A 121 -9.67 -1.21 8.42
N VAL A 122 -8.76 -0.32 8.78
CA VAL A 122 -8.82 1.12 8.48
C VAL A 122 -7.43 1.61 8.08
N ILE A 123 -7.33 2.74 7.38
CA ILE A 123 -6.04 3.44 7.24
C ILE A 123 -5.63 3.94 8.62
N ALA A 124 -4.36 3.77 8.97
CA ALA A 124 -3.84 4.34 10.22
C ALA A 124 -4.00 5.87 10.17
N GLU A 125 -4.61 6.43 11.22
CA GLU A 125 -5.01 7.84 11.27
C GLU A 125 -4.74 8.43 12.65
N LYS A 126 -4.30 9.68 12.68
CA LYS A 126 -4.15 10.47 13.90
C LYS A 126 -4.47 11.94 13.63
N ASP A 127 -5.34 12.52 14.46
CA ASP A 127 -5.72 13.94 14.44
C ASP A 127 -6.18 14.44 13.05
N GLY A 128 -6.83 13.56 12.26
CA GLY A 128 -7.33 13.85 10.91
C GLY A 128 -6.30 13.63 9.79
N GLU A 129 -5.06 13.30 10.12
CA GLU A 129 -4.05 12.88 9.16
C GLU A 129 -4.04 11.36 8.99
N GLN A 130 -3.79 10.90 7.77
CA GLN A 130 -3.76 9.49 7.44
C GLN A 130 -2.36 9.05 7.02
N ALA A 131 -1.99 7.82 7.39
CA ALA A 131 -0.81 7.15 6.87
C ALA A 131 -1.09 6.69 5.42
N PHE A 132 -1.24 7.65 4.54
CA PHE A 132 -1.52 7.48 3.13
C PHE A 132 -0.72 8.51 2.33
N ASN A 133 0.14 8.03 1.45
CA ASN A 133 0.83 8.86 0.47
C ASN A 133 0.17 8.60 -0.89
N PRO A 134 -0.58 9.54 -1.48
CA PRO A 134 -1.21 9.34 -2.77
C PRO A 134 -0.20 9.27 -3.92
N GLY A 135 1.06 9.63 -3.67
CA GLY A 135 2.09 9.74 -4.68
C GLY A 135 1.84 10.89 -5.67
N TYR A 136 2.72 10.96 -6.66
CA TYR A 136 2.63 11.99 -7.69
C TYR A 136 1.57 11.64 -8.75
N SER A 137 0.85 12.67 -9.22
CA SER A 137 -0.20 12.52 -10.22
C SER A 137 0.38 12.50 -11.64
N ILE A 138 0.17 11.42 -12.35
CA ILE A 138 0.50 11.29 -13.77
C ILE A 138 -0.76 11.58 -14.60
N GLY A 139 -0.73 12.65 -15.35
CA GLY A 139 -1.89 13.13 -16.09
C GLY A 139 -2.86 14.00 -15.27
N PRO A 140 -4.09 14.25 -15.75
CA PRO A 140 -4.72 13.60 -16.90
C PRO A 140 -3.99 13.96 -18.20
N ILE A 141 -3.72 12.94 -19.00
CA ILE A 141 -3.14 13.13 -20.33
C ILE A 141 -4.23 13.77 -21.18
N PRO A 142 -3.96 14.89 -21.83
CA PRO A 142 -5.00 15.68 -22.53
C PRO A 142 -5.57 15.03 -23.80
N PHE A 143 -5.14 13.80 -24.09
CA PHE A 143 -5.59 13.02 -25.21
C PHE A 143 -6.64 12.02 -24.80
N LEU A 144 -7.65 11.95 -25.58
CA LEU A 144 -8.86 11.23 -25.30
C LEU A 144 -8.59 9.73 -25.28
N THR A 145 -8.56 9.19 -24.10
CA THR A 145 -8.59 7.76 -23.87
C THR A 145 -10.02 7.29 -24.07
N LYS A 146 -10.21 6.23 -24.84
CA LYS A 146 -11.54 5.63 -24.98
C LYS A 146 -11.91 4.96 -23.67
N VAL A 147 -12.92 5.53 -22.98
CA VAL A 147 -13.34 5.11 -21.63
C VAL A 147 -14.74 4.54 -21.68
N THR A 148 -14.79 3.22 -21.70
CA THR A 148 -16.05 2.48 -21.60
C THR A 148 -16.01 1.60 -20.36
N ASP A 149 -17.15 1.36 -19.76
CA ASP A 149 -17.31 0.37 -18.70
C ASP A 149 -17.07 -1.03 -19.27
N ALA A 150 -16.21 -1.81 -18.62
CA ALA A 150 -15.78 -3.12 -19.12
C ALA A 150 -16.91 -4.17 -19.17
N LYS A 151 -17.97 -3.98 -18.37
CA LYS A 151 -19.11 -4.92 -18.28
C LYS A 151 -20.27 -4.50 -19.17
N THR A 152 -20.58 -3.21 -19.17
CA THR A 152 -21.74 -2.68 -19.88
C THR A 152 -21.43 -2.17 -21.28
N PHE A 153 -20.15 -2.00 -21.61
CA PHE A 153 -19.64 -1.38 -22.84
C PHE A 153 -20.20 0.02 -23.11
N GLN A 154 -20.71 0.66 -22.07
CA GLN A 154 -21.24 2.03 -22.16
C GLN A 154 -20.17 3.06 -21.82
N PRO A 155 -20.18 4.23 -22.45
CA PRO A 155 -19.27 5.31 -22.10
C PRO A 155 -19.42 5.73 -20.64
N LEU A 156 -18.30 5.76 -19.87
CA LEU A 156 -18.32 6.10 -18.44
C LEU A 156 -18.82 7.53 -18.15
N PHE A 157 -18.64 8.44 -19.10
CA PHE A 157 -19.00 9.86 -18.94
C PHE A 157 -20.07 10.34 -19.93
N GLY A 158 -20.85 9.43 -20.49
CA GLY A 158 -21.83 9.75 -21.54
C GLY A 158 -21.18 10.16 -22.87
N GLN A 159 -19.88 9.98 -23.01
CA GLN A 159 -19.08 10.21 -24.21
C GLN A 159 -17.99 9.16 -24.33
N ASP A 160 -17.52 8.90 -25.57
CA ASP A 160 -16.63 7.78 -25.87
C ASP A 160 -15.22 7.92 -25.26
N SER A 161 -14.84 9.11 -24.86
CA SER A 161 -13.46 9.36 -24.43
C SER A 161 -13.37 10.43 -23.35
N ALA A 162 -12.31 10.31 -22.55
CA ALA A 162 -11.94 11.25 -21.49
C ALA A 162 -10.43 11.34 -21.35
N ALA A 163 -9.94 12.40 -20.69
CA ALA A 163 -8.54 12.49 -20.31
C ALA A 163 -8.36 11.82 -18.95
N CYS A 164 -7.65 10.70 -18.91
CA CYS A 164 -7.40 9.93 -17.68
C CYS A 164 -5.96 10.03 -17.20
N GLY A 165 -5.78 9.80 -15.93
CA GLY A 165 -4.49 9.74 -15.25
C GLY A 165 -4.61 8.95 -13.95
N PHE A 166 -3.52 8.84 -13.23
CA PHE A 166 -3.48 8.08 -12.00
C PHE A 166 -2.46 8.67 -11.02
N GLN A 167 -2.58 8.26 -9.77
CA GLN A 167 -1.60 8.46 -8.71
C GLN A 167 -1.20 7.10 -8.18
N ILE A 168 0.09 6.87 -7.99
CA ILE A 168 0.63 5.62 -7.41
C ILE A 168 1.16 5.98 -6.04
N GLY A 169 0.54 5.44 -5.00
CA GLY A 169 0.89 5.76 -3.63
C GLY A 169 1.15 4.55 -2.76
N ASP A 170 1.30 4.84 -1.48
CA ASP A 170 1.49 3.88 -0.41
C ASP A 170 0.46 4.10 0.69
N ALA A 171 0.05 3.04 1.37
CA ALA A 171 -0.86 3.12 2.51
C ALA A 171 -0.42 2.19 3.62
N LEU A 172 -0.75 2.56 4.87
CA LEU A 172 -0.69 1.66 6.01
C LEU A 172 -2.10 1.39 6.52
N LEU A 173 -2.52 0.13 6.41
CA LEU A 173 -3.76 -0.34 7.03
C LEU A 173 -3.45 -1.01 8.35
N ILE A 174 -4.37 -0.86 9.29
CA ILE A 174 -4.31 -1.49 10.60
C ILE A 174 -5.65 -2.13 10.93
N LYS A 175 -5.64 -3.17 11.76
CA LYS A 175 -6.87 -3.64 12.38
C LYS A 175 -7.57 -2.49 13.08
N LYS A 176 -8.89 -2.40 12.95
CA LYS A 176 -9.68 -1.28 13.47
C LYS A 176 -9.52 -1.05 14.96
N GLU A 177 -9.35 -2.12 15.75
CA GLU A 177 -9.10 -2.04 17.19
C GLU A 177 -7.78 -1.37 17.55
N LEU A 178 -6.80 -1.34 16.65
CA LEU A 178 -5.50 -0.68 16.87
C LEU A 178 -5.57 0.83 16.70
N LYS A 179 -6.66 1.39 16.15
CA LYS A 179 -6.81 2.83 15.90
C LYS A 179 -6.53 3.68 17.16
N GLN A 180 -6.95 3.22 18.33
CA GLN A 180 -6.73 3.92 19.60
C GLN A 180 -5.28 3.97 20.06
N TYR A 181 -4.43 3.11 19.50
CA TYR A 181 -3.00 2.99 19.83
C TYR A 181 -2.09 3.72 18.84
N VAL A 182 -2.66 4.33 17.79
CA VAL A 182 -1.91 5.17 16.84
C VAL A 182 -1.52 6.48 17.56
N ASN A 183 -0.22 6.75 17.63
CA ASN A 183 0.34 7.93 18.28
C ASN A 183 0.60 9.06 17.27
N GLN A 184 1.17 8.70 16.13
CA GLN A 184 1.49 9.63 15.04
C GLN A 184 1.39 8.91 13.69
N VAL A 185 1.12 9.67 12.66
CA VAL A 185 1.18 9.23 11.25
C VAL A 185 1.83 10.32 10.42
N GLY A 186 2.29 9.95 9.24
CA GLY A 186 2.79 10.92 8.28
C GLY A 186 3.18 10.26 6.97
N ASN A 187 3.57 11.11 6.03
CA ASN A 187 4.09 10.70 4.73
C ASN A 187 5.13 11.72 4.25
N SER A 188 5.96 11.30 3.31
CA SER A 188 6.91 12.17 2.63
C SER A 188 7.28 11.58 1.29
N GLU A 189 7.86 12.41 0.44
CA GLU A 189 8.46 12.00 -0.83
C GLU A 189 9.98 11.96 -0.69
N TYR A 190 10.63 11.13 -1.52
CA TYR A 190 12.08 11.14 -1.66
C TYR A 190 12.52 12.30 -2.56
N ASP A 191 13.69 12.85 -2.30
CA ASP A 191 14.29 13.89 -3.13
C ASP A 191 14.68 13.39 -4.52
N ALA A 192 15.00 12.09 -4.63
CA ALA A 192 15.37 11.46 -5.89
C ALA A 192 14.14 11.20 -6.77
N VAL A 193 14.15 11.78 -7.96
CA VAL A 193 13.06 11.72 -8.94
C VAL A 193 13.53 11.03 -10.21
N TYR A 194 12.73 10.09 -10.72
CA TYR A 194 12.97 9.49 -12.03
C TYR A 194 12.35 10.35 -13.14
N LYS A 195 13.19 10.98 -13.94
CA LYS A 195 12.77 11.85 -15.04
C LYS A 195 12.62 11.04 -16.33
N VAL A 196 11.43 10.55 -16.58
CA VAL A 196 11.10 9.79 -17.79
C VAL A 196 11.22 10.66 -19.04
N VAL A 197 10.52 11.79 -19.03
CA VAL A 197 10.62 12.87 -20.02
C VAL A 197 10.78 14.17 -19.24
N PRO A 198 11.97 14.76 -19.21
CA PRO A 198 12.23 15.96 -18.41
C PRO A 198 11.15 17.01 -18.63
N THR A 199 10.65 17.60 -17.56
CA THR A 199 9.58 18.62 -17.50
C THR A 199 8.18 18.17 -17.95
N ILE A 200 8.03 16.96 -18.49
CA ILE A 200 6.73 16.44 -18.98
C ILE A 200 6.24 15.28 -18.12
N MET A 201 7.13 14.35 -17.80
CA MET A 201 6.79 13.17 -17.02
C MET A 201 7.93 12.83 -16.06
N GLU A 202 7.64 12.98 -14.80
CA GLU A 202 8.53 12.64 -13.70
C GLU A 202 7.81 11.69 -12.74
N ILE A 203 8.51 10.66 -12.27
CA ILE A 203 7.98 9.70 -11.30
C ILE A 203 8.63 9.99 -9.95
N TYR A 204 7.78 10.31 -8.98
CA TYR A 204 8.14 10.52 -7.60
C TYR A 204 7.81 9.26 -6.81
N ARG A 205 8.67 8.92 -5.88
CA ARG A 205 8.42 7.88 -4.89
C ARG A 205 8.47 8.49 -3.50
N GLY A 206 7.87 7.80 -2.57
CA GLY A 206 7.80 8.28 -1.20
C GLY A 206 7.53 7.15 -0.24
N TYR A 207 7.08 7.52 0.94
CA TYR A 207 6.73 6.58 1.98
C TYR A 207 5.62 7.16 2.86
N THR A 208 4.93 6.26 3.52
CA THR A 208 4.00 6.61 4.61
C THR A 208 4.38 5.83 5.86
N TRP A 209 4.08 6.40 7.02
CA TRP A 209 4.44 5.78 8.28
C TRP A 209 3.39 6.00 9.36
N ALA A 210 3.40 5.10 10.35
CA ALA A 210 2.60 5.21 11.56
C ALA A 210 3.40 4.75 12.77
N ASP A 211 3.34 5.49 13.85
CA ASP A 211 3.81 5.09 15.18
C ASP A 211 2.65 4.52 15.97
N ILE A 212 2.76 3.27 16.37
CA ILE A 212 1.70 2.54 17.05
C ILE A 212 2.25 1.95 18.36
N THR A 213 1.54 2.13 19.45
CA THR A 213 1.87 1.43 20.69
C THR A 213 1.41 -0.01 20.59
N MET A 214 2.36 -0.92 20.55
CA MET A 214 2.13 -2.36 20.53
C MET A 214 2.88 -3.00 21.70
N GLN A 215 2.17 -3.77 22.53
CA GLN A 215 2.76 -4.47 23.70
C GLN A 215 3.56 -3.53 24.62
N GLY A 216 3.07 -2.33 24.80
CA GLY A 216 3.71 -1.32 25.66
C GLY A 216 4.92 -0.61 25.03
N SER A 217 5.28 -0.93 23.81
CA SER A 217 6.36 -0.29 23.05
C SER A 217 5.81 0.54 21.90
N ASN A 218 6.45 1.67 21.61
CA ASN A 218 6.12 2.45 20.42
C ASN A 218 6.91 1.91 19.22
N VAL A 219 6.21 1.41 18.21
CA VAL A 219 6.81 0.81 16.99
C VAL A 219 6.45 1.68 15.80
N ARG A 220 7.44 2.04 15.00
CA ARG A 220 7.22 2.73 13.73
C ARG A 220 7.13 1.73 12.59
N PHE A 221 6.00 1.74 11.90
CA PHE A 221 5.78 1.02 10.65
C PHE A 221 5.92 1.99 9.49
N VAL A 222 6.63 1.56 8.45
CA VAL A 222 6.85 2.35 7.23
C VAL A 222 6.46 1.50 6.04
N SER A 223 5.65 2.04 5.13
CA SER A 223 5.39 1.48 3.81
C SER A 223 6.02 2.38 2.76
N THR A 224 6.75 1.79 1.85
CA THR A 224 7.41 2.49 0.74
C THR A 224 7.48 1.59 -0.48
N HIS A 225 7.49 2.23 -1.66
CA HIS A 225 7.69 1.57 -2.94
C HIS A 225 8.79 2.30 -3.70
N LEU A 226 10.00 1.75 -3.70
CA LEU A 226 11.15 2.33 -4.40
C LEU A 226 11.00 2.19 -5.92
N GLU A 227 11.69 3.07 -6.67
CA GLU A 227 11.66 3.04 -8.13
C GLU A 227 12.46 1.85 -8.68
N SER A 228 11.81 1.01 -9.46
CA SER A 228 12.41 -0.17 -10.10
C SER A 228 12.96 0.11 -11.51
N LEU A 229 12.60 1.24 -12.11
CA LEU A 229 13.05 1.62 -13.45
C LEU A 229 14.50 2.10 -13.41
N TRP A 230 15.22 1.89 -14.51
CA TRP A 230 16.62 2.24 -14.68
C TRP A 230 16.74 3.59 -15.38
N ASP A 231 17.69 4.39 -14.97
CA ASP A 231 18.11 5.55 -15.75
C ASP A 231 18.98 5.12 -16.95
N GLY A 232 19.32 6.07 -17.81
CA GLY A 232 20.19 5.85 -18.97
C GLY A 232 21.58 5.29 -18.63
N ASN A 233 22.00 5.35 -17.37
CA ASN A 233 23.28 4.84 -16.86
C ASN A 233 23.18 3.42 -16.30
N LYS A 234 22.03 2.80 -16.40
CA LYS A 234 21.74 1.45 -15.87
C LYS A 234 21.90 1.34 -14.35
N VAL A 235 21.69 2.43 -13.62
CA VAL A 235 21.64 2.44 -12.16
C VAL A 235 20.18 2.53 -11.75
N PRO A 236 19.67 1.58 -10.94
CA PRO A 236 18.30 1.66 -10.43
C PRO A 236 18.12 2.93 -9.60
N LYS A 237 17.08 3.71 -9.88
CA LYS A 237 16.78 4.92 -9.09
C LYS A 237 16.50 4.63 -7.62
N ALA A 238 16.11 3.40 -7.29
CA ALA A 238 16.00 2.96 -5.91
C ALA A 238 17.30 3.13 -5.09
N ALA A 239 18.47 3.12 -5.75
CA ALA A 239 19.76 3.35 -5.08
C ALA A 239 19.94 4.81 -4.61
N ASP A 240 19.20 5.75 -5.20
CA ASP A 240 19.24 7.17 -4.87
C ASP A 240 18.16 7.55 -3.83
N GLN A 241 17.20 6.65 -3.58
CA GLN A 241 16.09 6.79 -2.64
C GLN A 241 16.39 6.15 -1.28
#